data_20f4b82e568ed8b37aaa2f910734dfe3
#
_entry.id   20f4b82e568ed8b37aaa2f910734dfe3
#
_cell.length_a   1.000
_cell.length_b   1.000
_cell.length_c   1.000
_cell.angle_alpha   90.00
_cell.angle_beta   90.00
_cell.angle_gamma   90.00
#
_symmetry.space_group_name_H-M   'P 1'
#
loop_
_entity.id
_entity.type
_entity.pdbx_description
1 polymer ?
#
loop_
_entity_poly.entity_id
_entity_poly.type
_entity_poly.pdbx_seq_one_letter_code
_entity_poly.pdbx_strand_id
1 'polypeptide(L)'
;AQIVFHSGLPVYVAPLEIGDKAHLTQDQMDKIKECGEVGKMLYSMFSNIHEPDGDTRIKIYDPTAVGIMLHPEFFTLKPANVEIELAGRYTYGASVMDFLSEKHNAQIATDVDTEKFAAWFIDSIKTANNGRK
;
A
#
# COMPACT_ATOMS: atom_id res chain seq x y z
N ALA A 1 0.20 -11.62 13.69
CA ALA A 1 1.09 -10.48 13.51
C ALA A 1 2.26 -10.51 14.52
N GLN A 2 2.02 -10.64 15.84
CA GLN A 2 3.07 -10.60 16.88
C GLN A 2 4.27 -11.54 16.58
N ILE A 3 4.01 -12.79 16.23
CA ILE A 3 5.05 -13.78 15.88
C ILE A 3 5.93 -13.27 14.71
N VAL A 4 5.34 -12.62 13.74
CA VAL A 4 6.07 -12.10 12.57
C VAL A 4 7.01 -10.95 12.99
N PHE A 5 6.53 -9.99 13.76
CA PHE A 5 7.35 -8.87 14.22
C PHE A 5 8.51 -9.31 15.14
N HIS A 6 8.35 -10.44 15.86
CA HIS A 6 9.38 -11.00 16.75
C HIS A 6 10.21 -12.13 16.11
N SER A 7 10.05 -12.38 14.81
CA SER A 7 10.73 -13.49 14.12
C SER A 7 12.22 -13.23 13.85
N GLY A 8 12.69 -12.00 13.93
CA GLY A 8 14.04 -11.60 13.53
C GLY A 8 14.22 -11.46 12.00
N LEU A 9 13.16 -11.65 11.22
CA LEU A 9 13.20 -11.40 9.78
C LEU A 9 13.06 -9.90 9.48
N PRO A 10 13.59 -9.40 8.34
CA PRO A 10 13.31 -8.05 7.88
C PRO A 10 11.81 -7.89 7.62
N VAL A 11 11.15 -6.96 8.33
CA VAL A 11 9.73 -6.67 8.18
C VAL A 11 9.56 -5.25 7.64
N TYR A 12 8.84 -5.12 6.54
CA TYR A 12 8.41 -3.84 5.97
C TYR A 12 6.90 -3.74 6.08
N VAL A 13 6.43 -2.58 6.51
CA VAL A 13 5.00 -2.36 6.75
C VAL A 13 4.52 -1.21 5.88
N ALA A 14 3.49 -1.50 5.07
CA ALA A 14 2.65 -0.50 4.44
C ALA A 14 1.37 -0.35 5.28
N PRO A 15 1.30 0.58 6.22
CA PRO A 15 0.11 0.77 7.03
C PRO A 15 -1.05 1.35 6.20
N LEU A 16 -2.26 1.32 6.76
CA LEU A 16 -3.48 1.78 6.10
C LEU A 16 -3.35 3.22 5.58
N GLU A 17 -2.69 4.07 6.33
CA GLU A 17 -2.47 5.49 5.99
C GLU A 17 -1.65 5.67 4.70
N ILE A 18 -0.80 4.70 4.36
CA ILE A 18 -0.07 4.72 3.08
C ILE A 18 -1.01 4.36 1.93
N GLY A 19 -1.91 3.41 2.11
CA GLY A 19 -2.93 3.10 1.12
C GLY A 19 -3.86 4.29 0.85
N ASP A 20 -4.21 5.05 1.89
CA ASP A 20 -4.97 6.28 1.75
C ASP A 20 -4.23 7.37 0.95
N LYS A 21 -2.90 7.46 1.11
CA LYS A 21 -2.05 8.37 0.33
C LYS A 21 -1.83 7.87 -1.10
N ALA A 22 -1.61 6.58 -1.28
CA ALA A 22 -1.37 5.93 -2.58
C ALA A 22 -2.68 5.76 -3.36
N HIS A 23 -3.27 6.87 -3.78
CA HIS A 23 -4.54 6.90 -4.50
C HIS A 23 -4.35 7.17 -6.00
N LEU A 24 -5.34 6.79 -6.79
CA LEU A 24 -5.46 7.10 -8.21
C LEU A 24 -6.52 8.18 -8.42
N THR A 25 -6.19 9.15 -9.25
CA THR A 25 -7.14 10.16 -9.75
C THR A 25 -8.00 9.57 -10.87
N GLN A 26 -9.09 10.25 -11.24
CA GLN A 26 -9.93 9.83 -12.37
C GLN A 26 -9.14 9.75 -13.68
N ASP A 27 -8.26 10.71 -13.96
CA ASP A 27 -7.41 10.70 -15.15
C ASP A 27 -6.47 9.49 -15.21
N GLN A 28 -5.96 9.06 -14.04
CA GLN A 28 -5.13 7.86 -13.92
C GLN A 28 -5.95 6.59 -14.11
N MET A 29 -7.18 6.58 -13.61
CA MET A 29 -8.14 5.49 -13.85
C MET A 29 -8.48 5.35 -15.34
N ASP A 30 -8.70 6.45 -16.04
CA ASP A 30 -8.97 6.43 -17.48
C ASP A 30 -7.78 5.86 -18.27
N LYS A 31 -6.54 6.19 -17.87
CA LYS A 31 -5.32 5.58 -18.42
C LYS A 31 -5.24 4.08 -18.17
N ILE A 32 -5.69 3.60 -17.00
CA ILE A 32 -5.76 2.16 -16.70
C ILE A 32 -6.73 1.48 -17.65
N LYS A 33 -7.89 2.06 -17.91
CA LYS A 33 -8.88 1.53 -18.86
C LYS A 33 -8.30 1.29 -20.26
N GLU A 34 -7.34 2.12 -20.68
CA GLU A 34 -6.65 2.01 -21.97
C GLU A 34 -5.57 0.91 -22.00
N CYS A 35 -5.23 0.32 -20.86
CA CYS A 35 -4.19 -0.71 -20.75
C CYS A 35 -4.63 -2.13 -21.20
N GLY A 36 -5.55 -2.25 -22.14
CA GLY A 36 -6.02 -3.52 -22.68
C GLY A 36 -7.03 -4.23 -21.77
N GLU A 37 -7.17 -5.55 -21.90
CA GLU A 37 -8.24 -6.31 -21.22
C GLU A 37 -8.04 -6.32 -19.68
N VAL A 38 -6.79 -6.42 -19.21
CA VAL A 38 -6.49 -6.35 -17.77
C VAL A 38 -6.87 -4.98 -17.22
N GLY A 39 -6.53 -3.91 -17.95
CA GLY A 39 -6.87 -2.54 -17.54
C GLY A 39 -8.38 -2.29 -17.51
N LYS A 40 -9.12 -2.77 -18.51
CA LYS A 40 -10.59 -2.67 -18.53
C LYS A 40 -11.24 -3.39 -17.34
N MET A 41 -10.74 -4.59 -17.01
CA MET A 41 -11.22 -5.36 -15.87
C MET A 41 -10.98 -4.58 -14.55
N LEU A 42 -9.77 -4.10 -14.33
CA LEU A 42 -9.43 -3.33 -13.12
C LEU A 42 -10.24 -2.03 -13.03
N TYR A 43 -10.37 -1.30 -14.14
CA TYR A 43 -11.20 -0.10 -14.19
C TYR A 43 -12.64 -0.40 -13.76
N SER A 44 -13.23 -1.49 -14.30
CA SER A 44 -14.60 -1.90 -13.93
C SER A 44 -14.71 -2.25 -12.44
N MET A 45 -13.72 -2.92 -11.88
CA MET A 45 -13.70 -3.26 -10.43
C MET A 45 -13.60 -1.99 -9.58
N PHE A 46 -12.67 -1.11 -9.89
CA PHE A 46 -12.43 0.12 -9.12
C PHE A 46 -13.60 1.11 -9.22
N SER A 47 -14.25 1.21 -10.38
CA SER A 47 -15.42 2.10 -10.58
C SER A 47 -16.63 1.72 -9.72
N ASN A 48 -16.64 0.54 -9.11
CA ASN A 48 -17.69 0.12 -8.17
C ASN A 48 -17.32 0.36 -6.70
N ILE A 49 -16.14 0.89 -6.43
CA ILE A 49 -15.72 1.26 -5.07
C ILE A 49 -16.26 2.67 -4.79
N HIS A 50 -17.01 2.80 -3.70
CA HIS A 50 -17.54 4.08 -3.24
C HIS A 50 -17.08 4.32 -1.81
N GLU A 51 -16.35 5.41 -1.61
CA GLU A 51 -15.95 5.82 -0.26
C GLU A 51 -17.14 6.46 0.47
N PRO A 52 -17.34 6.13 1.76
CA PRO A 52 -18.46 6.68 2.54
C PRO A 52 -18.42 8.21 2.70
N ASP A 53 -17.24 8.81 2.60
CA ASP A 53 -16.99 10.25 2.71
C ASP A 53 -17.18 11.01 1.38
N GLY A 54 -17.51 10.28 0.29
CA GLY A 54 -17.68 10.84 -1.04
C GLY A 54 -16.37 11.12 -1.78
N ASP A 55 -15.23 10.63 -1.29
CA ASP A 55 -13.96 10.70 -2.02
C ASP A 55 -14.07 9.89 -3.32
N THR A 56 -13.74 10.52 -4.43
CA THR A 56 -13.76 9.88 -5.76
C THR A 56 -12.42 9.28 -6.17
N ARG A 57 -11.38 9.47 -5.35
CA ARG A 57 -10.06 8.87 -5.56
C ARG A 57 -10.09 7.40 -5.18
N ILE A 58 -9.41 6.58 -5.96
CA ILE A 58 -9.31 5.15 -5.68
C ILE A 58 -8.05 4.89 -4.85
N LYS A 59 -8.24 4.50 -3.60
CA LYS A 59 -7.15 4.16 -2.67
C LYS A 59 -6.55 2.80 -3.02
N ILE A 60 -5.23 2.71 -3.02
CA ILE A 60 -4.48 1.51 -3.40
C ILE A 60 -3.73 0.98 -2.20
N TYR A 61 -4.14 -0.17 -1.67
CA TYR A 61 -3.59 -0.74 -0.43
C TYR A 61 -2.54 -1.84 -0.69
N ASP A 62 -2.94 -3.03 -1.14
CA ASP A 62 -2.04 -4.18 -1.30
C ASP A 62 -0.84 -3.93 -2.21
N PRO A 63 -0.99 -3.24 -3.36
CA PRO A 63 0.15 -2.91 -4.21
C PRO A 63 1.20 -2.02 -3.55
N THR A 64 0.88 -1.28 -2.47
CA THR A 64 1.88 -0.49 -1.75
C THR A 64 2.95 -1.37 -1.08
N ALA A 65 2.56 -2.53 -0.55
CA ALA A 65 3.51 -3.47 0.03
C ALA A 65 4.47 -4.02 -1.04
N VAL A 66 3.96 -4.32 -2.24
CA VAL A 66 4.78 -4.73 -3.39
C VAL A 66 5.67 -3.57 -3.85
N GLY A 67 5.14 -2.35 -3.88
CA GLY A 67 5.88 -1.14 -4.20
C GLY A 67 7.07 -0.91 -3.30
N ILE A 68 6.94 -1.08 -1.99
CA ILE A 68 8.06 -0.98 -1.04
C ILE A 68 9.17 -1.98 -1.36
N MET A 69 8.82 -3.18 -1.79
CA MET A 69 9.81 -4.22 -2.12
C MET A 69 10.54 -3.95 -3.44
N LEU A 70 9.85 -3.42 -4.45
CA LEU A 70 10.39 -3.23 -5.79
C LEU A 70 10.98 -1.83 -6.02
N HIS A 71 10.40 -0.82 -5.36
CA HIS A 71 10.68 0.59 -5.51
C HIS A 71 10.69 1.32 -4.16
N PRO A 72 11.60 0.93 -3.23
CA PRO A 72 11.67 1.56 -1.92
C PRO A 72 11.91 3.07 -2.00
N GLU A 73 12.49 3.55 -3.10
CA GLU A 73 12.73 4.97 -3.36
C GLU A 73 11.45 5.81 -3.54
N PHE A 74 10.29 5.19 -3.71
CA PHE A 74 9.01 5.90 -3.74
C PHE A 74 8.48 6.20 -2.35
N PHE A 75 9.03 5.56 -1.31
CA PHE A 75 8.50 5.59 0.06
C PHE A 75 9.49 6.23 1.03
N THR A 76 8.96 6.94 2.01
CA THR A 76 9.72 7.34 3.19
C THR A 76 9.57 6.24 4.24
N LEU A 77 10.65 5.50 4.49
CA LEU A 77 10.68 4.43 5.47
C LEU A 77 11.32 4.92 6.77
N LYS A 78 10.71 4.56 7.90
CA LYS A 78 11.26 4.85 9.25
C LYS A 78 11.34 3.57 10.06
N PRO A 79 12.45 3.34 10.78
CA PRO A 79 12.56 2.22 11.70
C PRO A 79 11.62 2.45 12.90
N ALA A 80 11.00 1.37 13.37
CA ALA A 80 10.19 1.39 14.59
C ALA A 80 10.21 0.04 15.31
N ASN A 81 9.90 0.06 16.59
CA ASN A 81 9.50 -1.13 17.33
C ASN A 81 7.98 -1.28 17.21
N VAL A 82 7.54 -2.42 16.70
CA VAL A 82 6.12 -2.73 16.54
C VAL A 82 5.72 -3.84 17.50
N GLU A 83 4.72 -3.54 18.32
CA GLU A 83 4.10 -4.49 19.22
C GLU A 83 2.61 -4.64 18.87
N ILE A 84 2.07 -5.83 19.08
CA ILE A 84 0.65 -6.10 18.92
C ILE A 84 0.02 -6.20 20.30
N GLU A 85 -1.03 -5.44 20.53
CA GLU A 85 -1.80 -5.52 21.78
C GLU A 85 -2.53 -6.86 21.88
N LEU A 86 -2.20 -7.67 22.87
CA LEU A 86 -2.73 -9.03 23.04
C LEU A 86 -3.64 -9.22 24.26
N ALA A 87 -3.80 -8.20 25.12
CA ALA A 87 -4.54 -8.31 26.37
C ALA A 87 -5.67 -7.28 26.53
N GLY A 88 -5.61 -6.18 25.81
CA GLY A 88 -6.56 -5.08 25.92
C GLY A 88 -7.97 -5.46 25.49
N ARG A 89 -8.97 -5.20 26.34
CA ARG A 89 -10.38 -5.52 26.04
C ARG A 89 -10.90 -4.84 24.76
N TYR A 90 -10.44 -3.61 24.49
CA TYR A 90 -10.90 -2.78 23.37
C TYR A 90 -9.84 -2.59 22.28
N THR A 91 -8.58 -2.89 22.58
CA THR A 91 -7.43 -2.65 21.71
C THR A 91 -6.76 -3.94 21.25
N TYR A 92 -7.36 -5.09 21.54
CA TYR A 92 -6.83 -6.39 21.14
C TYR A 92 -6.60 -6.45 19.62
N GLY A 93 -5.36 -6.75 19.20
CA GLY A 93 -4.95 -6.80 17.81
C GLY A 93 -4.44 -5.46 17.25
N ALA A 94 -4.52 -4.35 18.01
CA ALA A 94 -3.96 -3.08 17.58
C ALA A 94 -2.44 -3.16 17.42
N SER A 95 -1.92 -2.55 16.35
CA SER A 95 -0.48 -2.39 16.12
C SER A 95 -0.01 -1.10 16.78
N VAL A 96 0.92 -1.20 17.71
CA VAL A 96 1.55 -0.04 18.36
C VAL A 96 2.94 0.14 17.77
N MET A 97 3.20 1.29 17.16
CA MET A 97 4.47 1.62 16.49
C MET A 97 5.22 2.68 17.29
N ASP A 98 6.33 2.28 17.90
CA ASP A 98 7.21 3.19 18.64
C ASP A 98 8.42 3.56 17.78
N PHE A 99 8.40 4.80 17.27
CA PHE A 99 9.49 5.39 16.47
C PHE A 99 10.62 5.97 17.31
N LEU A 100 10.49 6.00 18.64
CA LEU A 100 11.48 6.52 19.55
C LEU A 100 12.29 5.42 20.24
N SER A 101 11.87 4.17 20.09
CA SER A 101 12.58 3.01 20.64
C SER A 101 14.00 2.91 20.07
N GLU A 102 14.95 2.53 20.90
CA GLU A 102 16.31 2.15 20.46
C GLU A 102 16.34 0.79 19.73
N LYS A 103 15.34 -0.04 19.97
CA LYS A 103 15.18 -1.35 19.31
C LYS A 103 14.15 -1.24 18.21
N HIS A 104 14.49 -1.74 17.03
CA HIS A 104 13.61 -1.72 15.88
C HIS A 104 13.41 -3.14 15.35
N ASN A 105 12.19 -3.52 15.06
CA ASN A 105 11.83 -4.82 14.47
C ASN A 105 11.13 -4.67 13.12
N ALA A 106 10.87 -3.43 12.65
CA ALA A 106 10.26 -3.18 11.36
C ALA A 106 10.69 -1.84 10.75
N GLN A 107 10.53 -1.73 9.43
CA GLN A 107 10.58 -0.49 8.66
C GLN A 107 9.16 -0.11 8.27
N ILE A 108 8.71 1.06 8.67
CA ILE A 108 7.35 1.54 8.47
C ILE A 108 7.34 2.59 7.37
N ALA A 109 6.53 2.41 6.34
CA ALA A 109 6.28 3.46 5.37
C ALA A 109 5.44 4.57 6.03
N THR A 110 5.95 5.80 6.00
CA THR A 110 5.30 6.97 6.58
C THR A 110 4.84 7.97 5.53
N ASP A 111 5.39 7.85 4.31
CA ASP A 111 4.99 8.65 3.17
C ASP A 111 5.27 7.92 1.86
N VAL A 112 4.62 8.37 0.76
CA VAL A 112 4.76 7.83 -0.59
C VAL A 112 4.73 8.95 -1.63
N ASP A 113 5.62 8.86 -2.62
CA ASP A 113 5.55 9.68 -3.84
C ASP A 113 4.40 9.14 -4.72
N THR A 114 3.24 9.73 -4.56
CA THR A 114 2.00 9.26 -5.20
C THR A 114 2.08 9.27 -6.73
N GLU A 115 2.77 10.25 -7.31
CA GLU A 115 2.91 10.37 -8.77
C GLU A 115 3.78 9.22 -9.32
N LYS A 116 4.92 8.94 -8.70
CA LYS A 116 5.78 7.84 -9.13
C LYS A 116 5.11 6.48 -8.91
N PHE A 117 4.45 6.31 -7.77
CA PHE A 117 3.72 5.09 -7.46
C PHE A 117 2.61 4.83 -8.49
N ALA A 118 1.78 5.84 -8.80
CA ALA A 118 0.71 5.71 -9.78
C ALA A 118 1.24 5.42 -11.20
N ALA A 119 2.33 6.08 -11.61
CA ALA A 119 2.96 5.84 -12.90
C ALA A 119 3.48 4.39 -13.02
N TRP A 120 4.19 3.90 -11.99
CA TRP A 120 4.65 2.53 -11.92
C TRP A 120 3.50 1.51 -11.94
N PHE A 121 2.44 1.78 -11.19
CA PHE A 121 1.27 0.91 -11.12
C PHE A 121 0.60 0.76 -12.48
N ILE A 122 0.38 1.87 -13.20
CA ILE A 122 -0.20 1.89 -14.55
C ILE A 122 0.70 1.14 -15.54
N ASP A 123 2.02 1.35 -15.49
CA ASP A 123 2.97 0.67 -16.38
C ASP A 123 3.04 -0.83 -16.12
N SER A 124 2.92 -1.24 -14.86
CA SER A 124 2.81 -2.65 -14.48
C SER A 124 1.60 -3.33 -15.09
N ILE A 125 0.45 -2.64 -15.15
CA ILE A 125 -0.79 -3.14 -15.79
C ILE A 125 -0.58 -3.30 -17.30
N LYS A 126 0.05 -2.34 -17.97
CA LYS A 126 0.40 -2.43 -19.40
C LYS A 126 1.28 -3.64 -19.69
N THR A 127 2.31 -3.84 -18.86
CA THR A 127 3.25 -4.95 -18.98
C THR A 127 2.53 -6.29 -18.80
N ALA A 128 1.67 -6.41 -17.79
CA ALA A 128 0.89 -7.62 -17.54
C ALA A 128 -0.05 -7.97 -18.71
N ASN A 129 -0.61 -6.97 -19.38
CA ASN A 129 -1.44 -7.18 -20.57
C ASN A 129 -0.63 -7.69 -21.77
N ASN A 130 0.59 -7.19 -21.95
CA ASN A 130 1.47 -7.57 -23.08
C ASN A 130 2.10 -8.96 -22.91
N GLY A 131 2.31 -9.42 -21.69
CA GLY A 131 2.87 -10.73 -21.36
C GLY A 131 1.90 -11.91 -21.55
N ARG A 132 0.65 -11.68 -21.95
CA ARG A 132 -0.39 -12.69 -22.21
C ARG A 132 -0.56 -13.07 -23.67
N LYS A 133 0.42 -12.79 -24.53
CA LYS A 133 0.42 -13.21 -25.93
C LYS A 133 1.00 -14.60 -26.09
#